data_7a302251367d6436b7225784d2566409
#
_entry.id   7a302251367d6436b7225784d2566409
#
_cell.length_a   1.000
_cell.length_b   1.000
_cell.length_c   1.000
_cell.angle_alpha   90.00
_cell.angle_beta   90.00
_cell.angle_gamma   90.00
#
_symmetry.space_group_name_H-M   'P 1'
#
loop_
_entity.id
_entity.type
_entity.pdbx_description
1 polymer ?
#
loop_
_entity_poly.entity_id
_entity_poly.type
_entity_poly.pdbx_seq_one_letter_code
_entity_poly.pdbx_strand_id
1 'polypeptide(L)'
;IRLTHAHDNMTLNLGYILAQEDGRSVDSGDNGDRDVYLAHLNVKGILGGAFSGYFVYDENTPAGGAFKGDNEVITVGGRQAGNMLGLNYRGEYYYQFGSADNQLDGGANATTNADRDAYMFGLRVGKAFKNVGMKPSLTLWYDYLSGTSDADQRTQDWSSFNTVFDTGHKFYGLIDVFLGV
;
A
#
# COMPACT_ATOMS: atom_id res chain seq x y z
N ILE A 1 2.14 -17.64 6.65
CA ILE A 1 0.98 -18.59 6.60
C ILE A 1 -0.09 -17.98 5.73
N ARG A 2 -0.77 -18.80 4.91
CA ARG A 2 -1.89 -18.37 4.06
C ARG A 2 -3.02 -19.37 4.15
N LEU A 3 -4.26 -18.86 4.34
CA LEU A 3 -5.49 -19.62 4.27
C LEU A 3 -6.29 -19.08 3.07
N THR A 4 -6.84 -19.99 2.24
CA THR A 4 -7.68 -19.62 1.10
C THR A 4 -9.00 -20.35 1.18
N HIS A 5 -10.11 -19.61 1.06
CA HIS A 5 -11.45 -20.15 0.90
C HIS A 5 -12.03 -19.65 -0.43
N ALA A 6 -12.51 -20.56 -1.26
CA ALA A 6 -13.12 -20.24 -2.54
C ALA A 6 -14.53 -20.85 -2.60
N HIS A 7 -15.49 -20.04 -3.03
CA HIS A 7 -16.88 -20.45 -3.23
C HIS A 7 -17.47 -19.68 -4.42
N ASP A 8 -17.93 -20.39 -5.43
CA ASP A 8 -18.51 -19.84 -6.66
C ASP A 8 -17.63 -18.73 -7.30
N ASN A 9 -18.14 -17.50 -7.26
CA ASN A 9 -17.47 -16.32 -7.82
C ASN A 9 -16.63 -15.54 -6.80
N MET A 10 -16.52 -16.05 -5.57
CA MET A 10 -15.84 -15.37 -4.46
C MET A 10 -14.62 -16.16 -3.99
N THR A 11 -13.56 -15.46 -3.68
CA THR A 11 -12.36 -16.02 -3.05
C THR A 11 -11.91 -15.10 -1.91
N LEU A 12 -11.77 -15.69 -0.72
CA LEU A 12 -11.19 -15.02 0.46
C LEU A 12 -9.80 -15.61 0.74
N ASN A 13 -8.82 -14.75 0.87
CA ASN A 13 -7.49 -15.11 1.33
C ASN A 13 -7.21 -14.39 2.64
N LEU A 14 -6.73 -15.14 3.62
CA LEU A 14 -6.19 -14.60 4.86
C LEU A 14 -4.70 -14.95 4.91
N GLY A 15 -3.88 -14.03 5.35
CA GLY A 15 -2.43 -14.22 5.40
C GLY A 15 -1.82 -13.61 6.64
N TYR A 16 -0.74 -14.23 7.08
CA TYR A 16 0.17 -13.72 8.09
C TYR A 16 1.60 -13.87 7.57
N ILE A 17 2.38 -12.80 7.67
CA ILE A 17 3.77 -12.71 7.28
C ILE A 17 4.56 -12.17 8.46
N LEU A 18 5.49 -12.96 8.95
CA LEU A 18 6.57 -12.48 9.81
C LEU A 18 7.61 -11.87 8.88
N ALA A 19 7.62 -10.53 8.77
CA ALA A 19 8.46 -9.84 7.81
C ALA A 19 9.86 -9.57 8.36
N GLN A 20 9.98 -9.43 9.66
CA GLN A 20 11.25 -9.28 10.37
C GLN A 20 11.12 -9.89 11.75
N GLU A 21 12.08 -10.74 12.11
CA GLU A 21 12.29 -11.24 13.46
C GLU A 21 13.72 -10.86 13.86
N ASP A 22 13.85 -9.98 14.82
CA ASP A 22 15.17 -9.59 15.31
C ASP A 22 15.64 -10.56 16.40
N GLY A 23 16.30 -11.63 15.97
CA GLY A 23 16.83 -12.69 16.80
C GLY A 23 18.33 -12.62 17.04
N ARG A 24 19.04 -11.51 16.82
CA ARG A 24 20.51 -11.52 16.81
C ARG A 24 21.26 -10.38 17.47
N SER A 25 20.67 -9.67 18.40
CA SER A 25 21.47 -8.86 19.30
C SER A 25 21.42 -9.44 20.70
N VAL A 26 22.41 -10.22 21.07
CA VAL A 26 22.56 -10.84 22.40
C VAL A 26 22.83 -9.81 23.49
N ASP A 27 22.97 -8.54 23.14
CA ASP A 27 23.47 -7.49 24.07
C ASP A 27 22.57 -6.27 24.25
N SER A 28 21.43 -6.14 23.58
CA SER A 28 20.68 -4.88 23.67
C SER A 28 19.21 -4.98 24.08
N GLY A 29 18.65 -6.15 24.30
CA GLY A 29 17.30 -6.27 24.87
C GLY A 29 16.15 -5.62 24.08
N ASP A 30 16.41 -5.23 22.84
CA ASP A 30 15.48 -4.56 21.96
C ASP A 30 15.17 -5.46 20.77
N ASN A 31 14.04 -6.13 20.81
CA ASN A 31 13.56 -7.00 19.75
C ASN A 31 12.66 -6.16 18.83
N GLY A 32 13.14 -5.84 17.63
CA GLY A 32 12.30 -5.25 16.60
C GLY A 32 11.62 -6.33 15.78
N ASP A 33 10.32 -6.40 15.88
CA ASP A 33 9.50 -7.35 15.12
C ASP A 33 8.64 -6.59 14.11
N ARG A 34 8.40 -7.21 12.96
CA ARG A 34 7.45 -6.71 12.00
C ARG A 34 6.51 -7.81 11.56
N ASP A 35 5.27 -7.64 11.94
CA ASP A 35 4.18 -8.55 11.65
C ASP A 35 3.20 -7.95 10.66
N VAL A 36 2.82 -8.72 9.64
CA VAL A 36 1.83 -8.28 8.66
C VAL A 36 0.69 -9.28 8.59
N TYR A 37 -0.51 -8.79 8.85
CA TYR A 37 -1.76 -9.52 8.68
C TYR A 37 -2.48 -8.98 7.46
N LEU A 38 -3.00 -9.87 6.62
CA LEU A 38 -3.70 -9.47 5.41
C LEU A 38 -4.99 -10.26 5.21
N ALA A 39 -6.00 -9.57 4.69
CA ALA A 39 -7.20 -10.19 4.15
C ALA A 39 -7.46 -9.63 2.74
N HIS A 40 -7.74 -10.51 1.81
CA HIS A 40 -8.05 -10.18 0.43
C HIS A 40 -9.30 -10.92 -0.02
N LEU A 41 -10.33 -10.18 -0.35
CA LEU A 41 -11.57 -10.69 -0.95
C LEU A 41 -11.55 -10.40 -2.45
N ASN A 42 -11.84 -11.40 -3.27
CA ASN A 42 -12.08 -11.22 -4.70
C ASN A 42 -13.47 -11.73 -5.07
N VAL A 43 -14.25 -10.91 -5.77
CA VAL A 43 -15.59 -11.26 -6.26
C VAL A 43 -15.64 -11.03 -7.76
N LYS A 44 -15.89 -12.08 -8.52
CA LYS A 44 -16.01 -12.04 -9.99
C LYS A 44 -17.43 -11.69 -10.41
N GLY A 45 -17.59 -11.20 -11.64
CA GLY A 45 -18.90 -10.91 -12.24
C GLY A 45 -19.45 -9.52 -11.91
N ILE A 46 -18.71 -8.67 -11.22
CA ILE A 46 -19.14 -7.31 -10.90
C ILE A 46 -18.72 -6.37 -12.04
N LEU A 47 -19.67 -5.63 -12.61
CA LEU A 47 -19.46 -4.60 -13.64
C LEU A 47 -18.57 -5.06 -14.80
N GLY A 48 -18.81 -6.27 -15.31
CA GLY A 48 -18.04 -6.84 -16.43
C GLY A 48 -16.60 -7.23 -16.06
N GLY A 49 -16.33 -7.47 -14.78
CA GLY A 49 -15.00 -7.82 -14.29
C GLY A 49 -15.01 -8.40 -12.89
N ALA A 50 -14.09 -7.93 -12.05
CA ALA A 50 -13.96 -8.39 -10.68
C ALA A 50 -13.67 -7.24 -9.72
N PHE A 51 -14.27 -7.32 -8.55
CA PHE A 51 -13.96 -6.48 -7.41
C PHE A 51 -12.97 -7.19 -6.47
N SER A 52 -11.99 -6.46 -5.96
CA SER A 52 -11.07 -6.93 -4.92
C SER A 52 -11.12 -5.96 -3.75
N GLY A 53 -11.39 -6.48 -2.55
CA GLY A 53 -11.28 -5.75 -1.29
C GLY A 53 -10.01 -6.17 -0.56
N TYR A 54 -9.36 -5.23 0.11
CA TYR A 54 -8.09 -5.44 0.82
C TYR A 54 -8.18 -4.88 2.24
N PHE A 55 -7.61 -5.63 3.15
CA PHE A 55 -7.27 -5.20 4.49
C PHE A 55 -5.83 -5.65 4.77
N VAL A 56 -4.99 -4.73 5.22
CA VAL A 56 -3.61 -5.02 5.64
C VAL A 56 -3.39 -4.32 6.98
N TYR A 57 -2.89 -5.05 7.96
CA TYR A 57 -2.37 -4.52 9.20
C TYR A 57 -0.88 -4.83 9.26
N ASP A 58 -0.06 -3.80 9.26
CA ASP A 58 1.40 -3.84 9.29
C ASP A 58 1.86 -3.20 10.60
N GLU A 59 2.30 -4.05 11.51
CA GLU A 59 2.84 -3.66 12.81
C GLU A 59 4.36 -3.74 12.74
N ASN A 60 5.02 -2.64 12.99
CA ASN A 60 6.47 -2.56 12.99
C ASN A 60 6.96 -1.90 14.28
N THR A 61 7.49 -2.71 15.18
CA THR A 61 8.11 -2.28 16.42
C THR A 61 9.62 -2.18 16.18
N PRO A 62 10.21 -0.98 16.06
CA PRO A 62 11.63 -0.85 15.77
C PRO A 62 12.47 -1.34 16.94
N ALA A 63 13.54 -2.09 16.65
CA ALA A 63 14.55 -2.49 17.61
C ALA A 63 15.26 -1.25 18.17
N GLY A 64 15.43 -1.20 19.45
CA GLY A 64 15.91 -0.08 20.27
C GLY A 64 17.01 0.81 19.69
N GLY A 65 16.83 2.08 19.98
CA GLY A 65 17.69 3.16 19.58
C GLY A 65 17.06 4.50 19.97
N ALA A 66 17.57 5.59 19.42
CA ALA A 66 17.03 6.94 19.66
C ALA A 66 15.61 7.15 19.05
N PHE A 67 15.12 6.18 18.30
CA PHE A 67 13.82 6.21 17.62
C PHE A 67 12.93 5.11 18.19
N LYS A 68 12.24 5.42 19.27
CA LYS A 68 11.26 4.55 19.89
C LYS A 68 9.88 5.07 19.51
N GLY A 69 9.26 4.45 18.53
CA GLY A 69 7.89 4.73 18.20
C GLY A 69 7.32 3.54 17.43
N ASP A 70 6.15 3.13 17.78
CA ASP A 70 5.43 2.09 17.06
C ASP A 70 4.94 2.64 15.73
N ASN A 71 5.07 1.87 14.69
CA ASN A 71 4.52 2.22 13.38
C ASN A 71 3.49 1.15 13.00
N GLU A 72 2.25 1.42 13.36
CA GLU A 72 1.12 0.59 13.02
C GLU A 72 0.40 1.19 11.82
N VAL A 73 0.30 0.43 10.74
CA VAL A 73 -0.38 0.87 9.53
C VAL A 73 -1.52 -0.05 9.19
N ILE A 74 -2.72 0.48 9.29
CA ILE A 74 -3.92 -0.20 8.81
C ILE A 74 -4.26 0.35 7.44
N THR A 75 -4.30 -0.52 6.44
CA THR A 75 -4.71 -0.18 5.08
C THR A 75 -6.01 -0.90 4.75
N VAL A 76 -7.01 -0.13 4.35
CA VAL A 76 -8.26 -0.66 3.81
C VAL A 76 -8.48 -0.10 2.42
N GLY A 77 -9.02 -0.91 1.53
CA GLY A 77 -9.27 -0.41 0.19
C GLY A 77 -9.89 -1.42 -0.75
N GLY A 78 -10.12 -0.97 -1.96
CA GLY A 78 -10.72 -1.78 -2.98
C GLY A 78 -10.28 -1.42 -4.39
N ARG A 79 -10.37 -2.40 -5.25
CA ARG A 79 -10.07 -2.29 -6.67
C ARG A 79 -11.16 -2.95 -7.48
N GLN A 80 -11.69 -2.25 -8.45
CA GLN A 80 -12.59 -2.78 -9.45
C GLN A 80 -11.88 -2.75 -10.81
N ALA A 81 -11.86 -3.87 -11.52
CA ALA A 81 -11.29 -3.93 -12.86
C ALA A 81 -12.16 -4.81 -13.76
N GLY A 82 -12.30 -4.42 -15.02
CA GLY A 82 -13.14 -5.16 -15.96
C GLY A 82 -13.11 -4.60 -17.37
N ASN A 83 -14.08 -5.06 -18.16
CA ASN A 83 -14.35 -4.53 -19.49
C ASN A 83 -15.82 -4.11 -19.55
N MET A 84 -16.08 -2.89 -19.95
CA MET A 84 -17.41 -2.36 -20.14
C MET A 84 -17.44 -1.45 -21.36
N LEU A 85 -18.45 -1.62 -22.22
CA LEU A 85 -18.61 -0.86 -23.46
C LEU A 85 -17.37 -0.91 -24.40
N GLY A 86 -16.63 -2.02 -24.38
CA GLY A 86 -15.42 -2.21 -25.18
C GLY A 86 -14.18 -1.45 -24.67
N LEU A 87 -14.26 -0.90 -23.48
CA LEU A 87 -13.14 -0.30 -22.76
C LEU A 87 -12.71 -1.19 -21.61
N ASN A 88 -11.40 -1.42 -21.50
CA ASN A 88 -10.82 -1.97 -20.29
C ASN A 88 -10.72 -0.85 -19.26
N TYR A 89 -11.12 -1.12 -18.03
CA TYR A 89 -11.04 -0.15 -16.97
C TYR A 89 -10.48 -0.76 -15.68
N ARG A 90 -9.88 0.07 -14.84
CA ARG A 90 -9.49 -0.23 -13.47
C ARG A 90 -9.62 1.04 -12.64
N GLY A 91 -10.31 0.95 -11.54
CA GLY A 91 -10.37 1.96 -10.50
C GLY A 91 -9.96 1.35 -9.18
N GLU A 92 -9.19 2.07 -8.38
CA GLU A 92 -8.76 1.61 -7.06
C GLU A 92 -8.67 2.79 -6.09
N TYR A 93 -8.97 2.50 -4.82
CA TYR A 93 -8.84 3.43 -3.72
C TYR A 93 -8.38 2.68 -2.47
N TYR A 94 -7.42 3.27 -1.77
CA TYR A 94 -6.90 2.76 -0.51
C TYR A 94 -6.76 3.89 0.48
N TYR A 95 -7.09 3.61 1.73
CA TYR A 95 -6.96 4.52 2.85
C TYR A 95 -6.10 3.88 3.93
N GLN A 96 -5.20 4.66 4.51
CA GLN A 96 -4.30 4.24 5.56
C GLN A 96 -4.48 5.10 6.80
N PHE A 97 -4.51 4.44 7.95
CA PHE A 97 -4.57 5.08 9.26
C PHE A 97 -3.80 4.26 10.28
N GLY A 98 -3.53 4.84 11.46
CA GLY A 98 -2.74 4.23 12.51
C GLY A 98 -1.67 5.19 13.02
N SER A 99 -0.56 4.65 13.56
CA SER A 99 0.55 5.44 14.06
C SER A 99 1.67 5.58 13.03
N ALA A 100 2.44 6.65 13.12
CA ALA A 100 3.59 6.94 12.27
C ALA A 100 4.75 7.53 13.08
N ASP A 101 4.91 7.09 14.31
CA ASP A 101 5.84 7.68 15.28
C ASP A 101 7.30 7.68 14.83
N ASN A 102 7.70 6.68 14.07
CA ASN A 102 9.08 6.55 13.56
C ASN A 102 9.32 7.26 12.23
N GLN A 103 8.32 7.92 11.66
CA GLN A 103 8.44 8.61 10.37
C GLN A 103 8.76 10.12 10.52
N LEU A 104 8.55 10.65 11.69
CA LEU A 104 8.87 12.06 11.96
C LEU A 104 10.37 12.25 12.05
N ASP A 105 10.83 13.34 11.44
CA ASP A 105 12.23 13.67 11.24
C ASP A 105 13.09 13.46 12.50
N GLY A 106 14.15 12.67 12.34
CA GLY A 106 14.99 12.10 13.39
C GLY A 106 15.81 13.09 14.21
N GLY A 107 15.26 14.23 14.53
CA GLY A 107 15.82 15.12 15.55
C GLY A 107 15.59 14.56 16.95
N ALA A 108 16.41 14.99 17.92
CA ALA A 108 16.31 14.65 19.35
C ALA A 108 14.95 14.97 20.01
N ASN A 109 13.98 15.43 19.22
CA ASN A 109 12.62 15.78 19.59
C ASN A 109 11.57 15.02 18.76
N ALA A 110 11.89 13.82 18.27
CA ALA A 110 10.89 12.97 17.62
C ALA A 110 9.69 12.81 18.55
N THR A 111 8.56 13.39 18.15
CA THR A 111 7.31 13.26 18.88
C THR A 111 6.81 11.83 18.72
N THR A 112 6.60 11.18 19.83
CA THR A 112 6.19 9.77 19.93
C THR A 112 4.67 9.58 19.74
N ASN A 113 3.99 10.43 18.99
CA ASN A 113 2.53 10.33 18.79
C ASN A 113 2.11 10.96 17.47
N ALA A 114 2.63 10.45 16.36
CA ALA A 114 2.19 10.88 15.04
C ALA A 114 1.05 9.97 14.54
N ASP A 115 -0.05 10.58 14.15
CA ASP A 115 -1.15 9.88 13.52
C ASP A 115 -0.95 9.77 12.01
N ARG A 116 -1.30 8.64 11.45
CA ARG A 116 -1.32 8.43 10.01
C ARG A 116 -2.73 8.66 9.46
N ASP A 117 -2.80 9.50 8.43
CA ASP A 117 -4.00 9.75 7.64
C ASP A 117 -3.59 9.92 6.18
N ALA A 118 -3.60 8.84 5.42
CA ALA A 118 -3.09 8.83 4.06
C ALA A 118 -4.01 8.06 3.11
N TYR A 119 -4.01 8.46 1.84
CA TYR A 119 -4.81 7.77 0.85
C TYR A 119 -4.13 7.71 -0.52
N MET A 120 -4.56 6.74 -1.29
CA MET A 120 -4.17 6.56 -2.67
C MET A 120 -5.39 6.29 -3.52
N PHE A 121 -5.43 6.82 -4.74
CA PHE A 121 -6.35 6.35 -5.75
C PHE A 121 -5.68 6.22 -7.11
N GLY A 122 -6.17 5.24 -7.89
CA GLY A 122 -5.68 4.99 -9.23
C GLY A 122 -6.83 4.77 -10.21
N LEU A 123 -6.68 5.29 -11.43
CA LEU A 123 -7.64 5.11 -12.52
C LEU A 123 -6.90 4.74 -13.81
N ARG A 124 -7.41 3.72 -14.49
CA ARG A 124 -6.92 3.31 -15.82
C ARG A 124 -8.09 3.05 -16.73
N VAL A 125 -8.03 3.59 -17.95
CA VAL A 125 -9.01 3.34 -19.01
C VAL A 125 -8.25 3.10 -20.31
N GLY A 126 -8.54 1.99 -20.96
CA GLY A 126 -7.84 1.60 -22.17
C GLY A 126 -8.72 0.97 -23.22
N LYS A 127 -8.30 1.09 -24.47
CA LYS A 127 -8.95 0.47 -25.63
C LYS A 127 -7.92 -0.17 -26.55
N ALA A 128 -8.21 -1.40 -26.96
CA ALA A 128 -7.46 -2.08 -28.01
C ALA A 128 -8.23 -2.01 -29.34
N PHE A 129 -7.58 -1.53 -30.38
CA PHE A 129 -8.15 -1.36 -31.72
C PHE A 129 -7.82 -2.58 -32.59
N LYS A 130 -8.57 -3.68 -32.37
CA LYS A 130 -8.28 -5.00 -32.97
C LYS A 130 -8.45 -5.03 -34.50
N ASN A 131 -9.26 -4.11 -35.07
CA ASN A 131 -9.59 -4.05 -36.49
C ASN A 131 -8.72 -3.04 -37.26
N VAL A 132 -7.73 -2.42 -36.63
CA VAL A 132 -6.78 -1.50 -37.22
C VAL A 132 -5.46 -2.23 -37.48
N GLY A 133 -4.80 -1.93 -38.62
CA GLY A 133 -3.46 -2.46 -38.91
C GLY A 133 -2.54 -2.20 -37.69
N MET A 134 -1.63 -3.14 -37.38
CA MET A 134 -0.75 -3.13 -36.20
C MET A 134 -1.47 -3.29 -34.85
N LYS A 135 -2.81 -3.33 -34.82
CA LYS A 135 -3.64 -3.55 -33.62
C LYS A 135 -3.21 -2.70 -32.42
N PRO A 136 -3.13 -1.36 -32.56
CA PRO A 136 -2.65 -0.49 -31.49
C PRO A 136 -3.58 -0.56 -30.26
N SER A 137 -3.04 -0.25 -29.11
CA SER A 137 -3.81 -0.02 -27.88
C SER A 137 -3.46 1.33 -27.27
N LEU A 138 -4.44 2.00 -26.72
CA LEU A 138 -4.27 3.24 -25.97
C LEU A 138 -4.76 3.01 -24.55
N THR A 139 -3.97 3.41 -23.58
CA THR A 139 -4.35 3.38 -22.16
C THR A 139 -4.01 4.73 -21.54
N LEU A 140 -5.00 5.36 -20.94
CA LEU A 140 -4.85 6.50 -20.05
C LEU A 140 -4.76 5.98 -18.61
N TRP A 141 -3.90 6.66 -17.83
CA TRP A 141 -3.56 6.18 -16.51
C TRP A 141 -3.28 7.39 -15.61
N TYR A 142 -3.84 7.36 -14.43
CA TYR A 142 -3.65 8.36 -13.40
C TYR A 142 -3.55 7.67 -12.04
N ASP A 143 -2.48 7.93 -11.32
CA ASP A 143 -2.29 7.48 -9.94
C ASP A 143 -1.99 8.71 -9.06
N TYR A 144 -2.59 8.75 -7.89
CA TYR A 144 -2.39 9.78 -6.90
C TYR A 144 -2.13 9.13 -5.53
N LEU A 145 -1.08 9.57 -4.88
CA LEU A 145 -0.75 9.20 -3.50
C LEU A 145 -0.70 10.50 -2.69
N SER A 146 -1.31 10.49 -1.51
CA SER A 146 -1.18 11.61 -0.58
C SER A 146 0.25 11.70 -0.06
N GLY A 147 0.68 12.89 0.27
CA GLY A 147 2.01 13.18 0.82
C GLY A 147 1.91 14.11 2.02
N THR A 148 2.89 14.04 2.89
CA THR A 148 3.03 14.92 4.05
C THR A 148 3.69 16.23 3.61
N SER A 149 3.10 17.37 3.98
CA SER A 149 3.71 18.67 3.72
C SER A 149 4.85 18.95 4.70
N ASP A 150 5.76 19.87 4.36
CA ASP A 150 6.85 20.30 5.26
C ASP A 150 6.32 20.91 6.58
N ALA A 151 5.11 21.46 6.56
CA ALA A 151 4.45 21.98 7.75
C ALA A 151 3.95 20.84 8.65
N ASP A 152 3.39 19.79 8.07
CA ASP A 152 2.82 18.65 8.80
C ASP A 152 3.91 17.71 9.34
N GLN A 153 5.11 17.67 8.74
CA GLN A 153 6.26 16.95 9.30
C GLN A 153 6.69 17.46 10.69
N ARG A 154 6.27 18.66 11.05
CA ARG A 154 6.55 19.29 12.35
C ARG A 154 5.38 19.21 13.32
N THR A 155 4.23 18.82 12.83
CA THR A 155 3.04 18.52 13.60
C THR A 155 2.91 17.00 13.72
N GLN A 156 2.00 16.49 14.48
CA GLN A 156 1.87 15.07 14.74
C GLN A 156 1.10 14.30 13.64
N ASP A 157 1.01 14.85 12.42
CA ASP A 157 0.22 14.29 11.34
C ASP A 157 1.10 13.78 10.20
N TRP A 158 0.94 12.52 9.81
CA TRP A 158 1.65 11.91 8.71
C TRP A 158 0.69 11.49 7.60
N SER A 159 0.68 12.24 6.49
CA SER A 159 -0.24 12.02 5.37
C SER A 159 0.41 11.34 4.16
N SER A 160 1.66 10.90 4.26
CA SER A 160 2.31 10.15 3.18
C SER A 160 1.81 8.72 3.14
N PHE A 161 1.29 8.32 1.97
CA PHE A 161 0.85 6.95 1.74
C PHE A 161 2.04 5.99 1.73
N ASN A 162 1.98 4.96 2.58
CA ASN A 162 3.01 3.92 2.66
C ASN A 162 2.70 2.80 1.67
N THR A 163 3.54 2.63 0.67
CA THR A 163 3.46 1.49 -0.25
C THR A 163 4.10 0.27 0.40
N VAL A 164 3.35 -0.42 1.26
CA VAL A 164 3.81 -1.64 1.94
C VAL A 164 4.43 -2.61 0.92
N PHE A 165 5.69 -3.00 1.12
CA PHE A 165 6.46 -3.81 0.17
C PHE A 165 6.69 -3.14 -1.19
N ASP A 166 7.24 -1.94 -1.17
CA ASP A 166 7.62 -1.21 -2.37
C ASP A 166 8.48 -2.07 -3.30
N THR A 167 8.04 -2.19 -4.56
CA THR A 167 8.80 -2.88 -5.60
C THR A 167 9.73 -1.93 -6.36
N GLY A 168 9.92 -0.72 -5.84
CA GLY A 168 10.78 0.30 -6.41
C GLY A 168 10.24 0.86 -7.72
N HIS A 169 10.68 0.38 -8.84
CA HIS A 169 10.53 1.04 -10.15
C HIS A 169 9.27 0.76 -10.95
N LYS A 170 8.40 -0.13 -10.48
CA LYS A 170 7.33 -0.67 -11.33
C LYS A 170 6.25 0.33 -11.71
N PHE A 171 6.04 1.38 -10.90
CA PHE A 171 4.89 2.28 -11.03
C PHE A 171 5.25 3.75 -11.24
N TYR A 172 6.52 4.14 -11.08
CA TYR A 172 6.99 5.53 -11.17
C TYR A 172 7.57 5.91 -12.54
N GLY A 173 7.32 5.11 -13.57
CA GLY A 173 7.84 5.32 -14.91
C GLY A 173 9.16 4.61 -15.16
N LEU A 174 9.66 4.70 -16.40
CA LEU A 174 10.91 4.06 -16.82
C LEU A 174 12.16 4.90 -16.56
N ILE A 175 11.99 6.09 -15.98
CA ILE A 175 13.07 7.03 -15.72
C ILE A 175 13.09 7.34 -14.21
N ASP A 176 14.08 6.84 -13.52
CA ASP A 176 14.29 7.07 -12.08
C ASP A 176 14.92 8.44 -11.80
N VAL A 177 14.31 9.49 -12.32
CA VAL A 177 14.82 10.86 -12.12
C VAL A 177 14.63 11.36 -10.70
N PHE A 178 13.77 10.69 -9.91
CA PHE A 178 13.37 11.11 -8.58
C PHE A 178 13.91 10.24 -7.42
N LEU A 179 14.77 9.27 -7.72
CA LEU A 179 15.33 8.37 -6.69
C LEU A 179 16.67 8.85 -6.11
N GLY A 180 16.96 10.10 -6.18
CA GLY A 180 18.27 10.64 -5.78
C GLY A 180 18.21 11.84 -4.83
N VAL A 181 17.17 11.92 -3.97
CA VAL A 181 17.14 12.99 -2.95
C VAL A 181 16.94 12.38 -1.58
#